data_99fc69d37a15521ebfe915b69bcda2c8
#
_entry.id   99fc69d37a15521ebfe915b69bcda2c8
#
_cell.length_a   1.000
_cell.length_b   1.000
_cell.length_c   1.000
_cell.angle_alpha   90.00
_cell.angle_beta   90.00
_cell.angle_gamma   90.00
#
_symmetry.space_group_name_H-M   'P 1'
#
loop_
_entity.id
_entity.type
_entity.pdbx_description
1 polymer ?
#
loop_
_entity_poly.entity_id
_entity_poly.type
_entity_poly.pdbx_seq_one_letter_code
_entity_poly.pdbx_strand_id
1 'polypeptide(L)'
;MMANVAPWEYLAGVGIYVWTICMAGAGVMATGLEKENILFYLLIMGIGFLISIVLGGCIGIFAKNQMVSTSLVMPAMAILSFGPMLAQFNRTIEKVAKILYTQQISVLLNKMSFDKGTGESIIIIMINAAVFIVLFFIAFRRKGLE
;
A
#
# COMPACT_ATOMS: atom_id res chain seq x y z
N MET A 1 -1.97 30.83 -5.15
CA MET A 1 -0.81 30.47 -5.95
C MET A 1 -0.20 29.22 -5.31
N MET A 2 -0.57 28.04 -5.77
CA MET A 2 0.17 26.83 -5.38
C MET A 2 1.49 26.87 -6.13
N ALA A 3 2.57 26.76 -5.37
CA ALA A 3 3.90 26.67 -5.92
C ALA A 3 3.93 25.55 -6.97
N ASN A 4 4.74 25.75 -8.01
CA ASN A 4 4.92 24.85 -9.14
C ASN A 4 5.66 23.57 -8.69
N VAL A 5 5.02 22.81 -7.75
CA VAL A 5 5.57 21.59 -7.15
C VAL A 5 5.22 20.42 -8.06
N ALA A 6 6.23 19.71 -8.51
CA ALA A 6 6.04 18.53 -9.33
C ALA A 6 5.31 17.42 -8.52
N PRO A 7 4.44 16.60 -9.17
CA PRO A 7 3.68 15.55 -8.47
C PRO A 7 4.54 14.60 -7.65
N TRP A 8 5.71 14.26 -8.18
CA TRP A 8 6.64 13.36 -7.53
C TRP A 8 7.37 14.01 -6.33
N GLU A 9 7.60 15.34 -6.35
CA GLU A 9 8.19 16.07 -5.21
C GLU A 9 7.25 16.10 -4.01
N TYR A 10 5.95 16.33 -4.28
CA TYR A 10 4.93 16.26 -3.24
C TYR A 10 4.83 14.85 -2.65
N LEU A 11 4.73 13.83 -3.53
CA LEU A 11 4.62 12.45 -3.09
C LEU A 11 5.87 11.99 -2.33
N ALA A 12 7.06 12.39 -2.79
CA ALA A 12 8.32 12.06 -2.11
C ALA A 12 8.42 12.76 -0.76
N GLY A 13 8.12 14.03 -0.67
CA GLY A 13 8.24 14.80 0.58
C GLY A 13 7.35 14.24 1.69
N VAL A 14 6.06 14.09 1.43
CA VAL A 14 5.11 13.53 2.40
C VAL A 14 5.34 12.02 2.56
N GLY A 15 5.61 11.33 1.45
CA GLY A 15 5.77 9.88 1.42
C GLY A 15 6.95 9.39 2.24
N ILE A 16 8.12 10.02 2.14
CA ILE A 16 9.31 9.64 2.92
C ILE A 16 9.05 9.79 4.42
N TYR A 17 8.41 10.88 4.83
CA TYR A 17 8.08 11.10 6.23
C TYR A 17 7.14 10.02 6.78
N VAL A 18 6.03 9.75 6.08
CA VAL A 18 5.07 8.73 6.47
C VAL A 18 5.71 7.34 6.45
N TRP A 19 6.48 7.04 5.39
CA TRP A 19 7.18 5.75 5.27
C TRP A 19 8.15 5.50 6.44
N THR A 20 8.91 6.51 6.84
CA THR A 20 9.86 6.40 7.96
C THR A 20 9.14 6.09 9.28
N ILE A 21 8.01 6.76 9.55
CA ILE A 21 7.20 6.49 10.76
C ILE A 21 6.63 5.06 10.72
N CYS A 22 6.08 4.65 9.58
CA CYS A 22 5.53 3.30 9.42
C CYS A 22 6.61 2.23 9.57
N MET A 23 7.81 2.45 9.02
CA MET A 23 8.95 1.54 9.16
C MET A 23 9.46 1.46 10.61
N ALA A 24 9.44 2.57 11.34
CA ALA A 24 9.76 2.55 12.77
C ALA A 24 8.76 1.66 13.54
N GLY A 25 7.45 1.80 13.27
CA GLY A 25 6.42 0.93 13.84
C GLY A 25 6.60 -0.55 13.47
N ALA A 26 6.89 -0.85 12.19
CA ALA A 26 7.20 -2.20 11.75
C ALA A 26 8.45 -2.76 12.43
N GLY A 27 9.48 -1.93 12.64
CA GLY A 27 10.70 -2.30 13.37
C GLY A 27 10.41 -2.74 14.81
N VAL A 28 9.52 -2.02 15.50
CA VAL A 28 9.09 -2.44 16.85
C VAL A 28 8.38 -3.79 16.82
N MET A 29 7.48 -4.02 15.85
CA MET A 29 6.81 -5.31 15.70
C MET A 29 7.78 -6.44 15.33
N ALA A 30 8.83 -6.13 14.55
CA ALA A 30 9.83 -7.10 14.15
C ALA A 30 10.66 -7.67 15.32
N THR A 31 10.69 -6.99 16.47
CA THR A 31 11.43 -7.48 17.66
C THR A 31 10.88 -8.80 18.22
N GLY A 32 9.63 -9.13 17.91
CA GLY A 32 8.98 -10.39 18.28
C GLY A 32 9.25 -11.56 17.31
N LEU A 33 9.96 -11.31 16.20
CA LEU A 33 10.25 -12.31 15.16
C LEU A 33 11.63 -12.94 15.36
N GLU A 34 11.82 -14.13 14.78
CA GLU A 34 13.14 -14.75 14.68
C GLU A 34 14.07 -13.89 13.81
N LYS A 35 15.35 -13.80 14.21
CA LYS A 35 16.33 -12.91 13.58
C LYS A 35 16.47 -13.11 12.07
N GLU A 36 16.33 -14.34 11.60
CA GLU A 36 16.44 -14.70 10.18
C GLU A 36 15.30 -14.12 9.33
N ASN A 37 14.13 -13.93 9.93
CA ASN A 37 12.92 -13.46 9.26
C ASN A 37 12.72 -11.94 9.32
N ILE A 38 13.46 -11.23 10.17
CA ILE A 38 13.30 -9.78 10.38
C ILE A 38 13.52 -9.00 9.08
N LEU A 39 14.61 -9.31 8.35
CA LEU A 39 14.93 -8.59 7.12
C LEU A 39 13.86 -8.80 6.05
N PHE A 40 13.39 -10.04 5.88
CA PHE A 40 12.32 -10.37 4.95
C PHE A 40 11.01 -9.64 5.29
N TYR A 41 10.65 -9.64 6.57
CA TYR A 41 9.50 -8.93 7.09
C TYR A 41 9.57 -7.42 6.79
N LEU A 42 10.68 -6.77 7.12
CA LEU A 42 10.86 -5.34 6.90
C LEU A 42 10.84 -4.96 5.42
N LEU A 43 11.42 -5.78 4.54
CA LEU A 43 11.37 -5.53 3.09
C LEU A 43 9.94 -5.59 2.55
N ILE A 44 9.18 -6.62 2.91
CA ILE A 44 7.80 -6.78 2.45
C ILE A 44 6.90 -5.66 3.00
N MET A 45 7.03 -5.33 4.29
CA MET A 45 6.29 -4.24 4.90
C MET A 45 6.66 -2.89 4.27
N GLY A 46 7.94 -2.66 3.99
CA GLY A 46 8.41 -1.45 3.33
C GLY A 46 7.80 -1.24 1.95
N ILE A 47 7.71 -2.29 1.14
CA ILE A 47 7.04 -2.27 -0.16
C ILE A 47 5.53 -1.99 0.01
N GLY A 48 4.89 -2.65 0.96
CA GLY A 48 3.47 -2.45 1.25
C GLY A 48 3.14 -1.00 1.65
N PHE A 49 3.98 -0.39 2.48
CA PHE A 49 3.82 1.02 2.87
C PHE A 49 4.00 1.97 1.69
N LEU A 50 4.96 1.73 0.80
CA LEU A 50 5.13 2.54 -0.42
C LEU A 50 3.87 2.51 -1.29
N ILE A 51 3.29 1.34 -1.52
CA ILE A 51 2.05 1.19 -2.29
C ILE A 51 0.88 1.92 -1.60
N SER A 52 0.77 1.80 -0.28
CA SER A 52 -0.26 2.47 0.51
C SER A 52 -0.14 4.00 0.44
N ILE A 53 1.09 4.53 0.44
CA ILE A 53 1.36 5.97 0.31
C ILE A 53 0.90 6.48 -1.06
N VAL A 54 1.21 5.77 -2.15
CA VAL A 54 0.77 6.13 -3.50
C VAL A 54 -0.76 6.12 -3.58
N LEU A 55 -1.41 5.11 -3.02
CA LEU A 55 -2.87 5.01 -2.96
C LEU A 55 -3.49 6.16 -2.15
N GLY A 56 -2.92 6.47 -1.00
CA GLY A 56 -3.32 7.63 -0.18
C GLY A 56 -3.17 8.95 -0.93
N GLY A 57 -2.08 9.11 -1.67
CA GLY A 57 -1.85 10.26 -2.56
C GLY A 57 -2.92 10.36 -3.66
N CYS A 58 -3.30 9.23 -4.28
CA CYS A 58 -4.40 9.21 -5.25
C CYS A 58 -5.71 9.71 -4.63
N ILE A 59 -6.08 9.18 -3.47
CA ILE A 59 -7.31 9.58 -2.76
C ILE A 59 -7.25 11.08 -2.40
N GLY A 60 -6.10 11.55 -1.93
CA GLY A 60 -5.90 12.96 -1.58
C GLY A 60 -6.12 13.92 -2.74
N ILE A 61 -5.71 13.56 -3.96
CA ILE A 61 -5.92 14.37 -5.17
C ILE A 61 -7.41 14.42 -5.56
N PHE A 62 -8.14 13.32 -5.40
CA PHE A 62 -9.58 13.28 -5.71
C PHE A 62 -10.44 14.02 -4.67
N ALA A 63 -9.93 14.19 -3.46
CA ALA A 63 -10.64 14.85 -2.39
C ALA A 63 -10.63 16.38 -2.56
N LYS A 64 -11.83 16.99 -2.67
CA LYS A 64 -11.97 18.46 -2.74
C LYS A 64 -11.78 19.14 -1.37
N ASN A 65 -12.03 18.40 -0.30
CA ASN A 65 -11.88 18.86 1.09
C ASN A 65 -11.59 17.69 2.00
N GLN A 66 -11.23 17.99 3.25
CA GLN A 66 -10.88 16.98 4.26
C GLN A 66 -12.02 15.98 4.54
N MET A 67 -13.27 16.42 4.52
CA MET A 67 -14.43 15.58 4.77
C MET A 67 -14.62 14.54 3.67
N VAL A 68 -14.47 14.94 2.40
CA VAL A 68 -14.53 14.02 1.25
C VAL A 68 -13.34 13.05 1.29
N SER A 69 -12.14 13.52 1.67
CA SER A 69 -10.97 12.64 1.81
C SER A 69 -11.24 11.54 2.83
N THR A 70 -11.73 11.87 4.00
CA THR A 70 -12.06 10.90 5.05
C THR A 70 -13.12 9.90 4.59
N SER A 71 -14.16 10.38 3.90
CA SER A 71 -15.24 9.52 3.36
C SER A 71 -14.75 8.52 2.31
N LEU A 72 -13.70 8.86 1.56
CA LEU A 72 -13.10 7.96 0.57
C LEU A 72 -12.06 7.01 1.20
N VAL A 73 -11.29 7.49 2.18
CA VAL A 73 -10.25 6.70 2.84
C VAL A 73 -10.85 5.59 3.71
N MET A 74 -11.94 5.88 4.44
CA MET A 74 -12.55 4.90 5.35
C MET A 74 -12.94 3.59 4.67
N PRO A 75 -13.75 3.56 3.58
CA PRO A 75 -14.08 2.30 2.91
C PRO A 75 -12.86 1.66 2.23
N ALA A 76 -11.94 2.44 1.67
CA ALA A 76 -10.72 1.90 1.09
C ALA A 76 -9.86 1.18 2.13
N MET A 77 -9.65 1.79 3.29
CA MET A 77 -8.93 1.17 4.41
C MET A 77 -9.65 -0.05 4.95
N ALA A 78 -10.98 -0.02 5.04
CA ALA A 78 -11.76 -1.17 5.46
C ALA A 78 -11.54 -2.37 4.52
N ILE A 79 -11.63 -2.17 3.22
CA ILE A 79 -11.41 -3.23 2.21
C ILE A 79 -9.96 -3.76 2.29
N LEU A 80 -8.98 -2.88 2.38
CA LEU A 80 -7.57 -3.27 2.41
C LEU A 80 -7.16 -3.98 3.71
N SER A 81 -7.75 -3.61 4.85
CA SER A 81 -7.42 -4.19 6.14
C SER A 81 -8.21 -5.46 6.41
N PHE A 82 -9.52 -5.46 6.16
CA PHE A 82 -10.38 -6.62 6.42
C PHE A 82 -10.40 -7.62 5.28
N GLY A 83 -10.05 -7.23 4.05
CA GLY A 83 -9.99 -8.12 2.90
C GLY A 83 -9.17 -9.38 3.16
N PRO A 84 -7.91 -9.27 3.59
CA PRO A 84 -7.08 -10.43 3.93
C PRO A 84 -7.64 -11.29 5.07
N MET A 85 -8.26 -10.65 6.07
CA MET A 85 -8.87 -11.36 7.19
C MET A 85 -10.10 -12.16 6.75
N LEU A 86 -11.01 -11.54 5.99
CA LEU A 86 -12.21 -12.19 5.48
C LEU A 86 -11.91 -13.28 4.45
N ALA A 87 -10.82 -13.15 3.70
CA ALA A 87 -10.35 -14.14 2.76
C ALA A 87 -10.04 -15.48 3.42
N GLN A 88 -9.66 -15.51 4.70
CA GLN A 88 -9.39 -16.74 5.44
C GLN A 88 -10.67 -17.52 5.75
N PHE A 89 -11.83 -16.86 5.80
CA PHE A 89 -13.11 -17.48 6.16
C PHE A 89 -13.99 -17.84 4.95
N ASN A 90 -13.75 -17.23 3.79
CA ASN A 90 -14.62 -17.41 2.63
C ASN A 90 -13.82 -17.52 1.32
N ARG A 91 -13.94 -18.68 0.65
CA ARG A 91 -13.26 -18.97 -0.63
C ARG A 91 -13.63 -18.00 -1.77
N THR A 92 -14.83 -17.44 -1.76
CA THR A 92 -15.24 -16.44 -2.76
C THR A 92 -14.53 -15.12 -2.54
N ILE A 93 -14.44 -14.70 -1.28
CA ILE A 93 -13.70 -13.49 -0.90
C ILE A 93 -12.20 -13.68 -1.14
N GLU A 94 -11.66 -14.86 -0.87
CA GLU A 94 -10.26 -15.19 -1.15
C GLU A 94 -9.90 -14.97 -2.63
N LYS A 95 -10.75 -15.40 -3.57
CA LYS A 95 -10.51 -15.21 -5.00
C LYS A 95 -10.44 -13.73 -5.40
N VAL A 96 -11.30 -12.90 -4.83
CA VAL A 96 -11.31 -11.45 -5.08
C VAL A 96 -10.14 -10.78 -4.36
N ALA A 97 -9.88 -11.17 -3.12
CA ALA A 97 -8.78 -10.62 -2.32
C ALA A 97 -7.39 -10.94 -2.90
N LYS A 98 -7.23 -12.04 -3.67
CA LYS A 98 -5.97 -12.38 -4.35
C LYS A 98 -5.42 -11.26 -5.24
N ILE A 99 -6.29 -10.39 -5.76
CA ILE A 99 -5.91 -9.25 -6.58
C ILE A 99 -5.33 -8.12 -5.72
N LEU A 100 -5.70 -8.04 -4.45
CA LEU A 100 -5.27 -7.00 -3.51
C LEU A 100 -3.82 -7.23 -3.07
N TYR A 101 -3.00 -6.18 -3.15
CA TYR A 101 -1.61 -6.25 -2.68
C TYR A 101 -1.51 -6.58 -1.18
N THR A 102 -2.47 -6.13 -0.35
CA THR A 102 -2.52 -6.43 1.08
C THR A 102 -2.69 -7.92 1.37
N GLN A 103 -3.48 -8.63 0.57
CA GLN A 103 -3.62 -10.08 0.66
C GLN A 103 -2.31 -10.78 0.30
N GLN A 104 -1.63 -10.32 -0.74
CA GLN A 104 -0.35 -10.91 -1.15
C GLN A 104 0.74 -10.67 -0.10
N ILE A 105 0.77 -9.48 0.51
CA ILE A 105 1.64 -9.20 1.66
C ILE A 105 1.33 -10.15 2.82
N SER A 106 0.06 -10.34 3.17
CA SER A 106 -0.34 -11.26 4.23
C SER A 106 0.10 -12.71 3.94
N VAL A 107 -0.05 -13.18 2.69
CA VAL A 107 0.41 -14.50 2.26
C VAL A 107 1.93 -14.66 2.39
N LEU A 108 2.70 -13.63 1.97
CA LEU A 108 4.15 -13.64 2.07
C LEU A 108 4.63 -13.64 3.53
N LEU A 109 3.98 -12.83 4.39
CA LEU A 109 4.31 -12.77 5.81
C LEU A 109 3.99 -14.07 6.55
N ASN A 110 2.89 -14.74 6.17
CA ASN A 110 2.54 -16.03 6.79
C ASN A 110 3.47 -17.17 6.37
N LYS A 111 4.04 -17.12 5.18
CA LYS A 111 4.98 -18.14 4.70
C LYS A 111 6.39 -17.95 5.21
N MET A 112 6.81 -16.71 5.45
CA MET A 112 8.16 -16.29 5.89
C MET A 112 9.31 -17.00 5.15
N SER A 113 9.10 -17.45 3.91
CA SER A 113 10.07 -18.18 3.11
C SER A 113 9.93 -17.88 1.63
N PHE A 114 11.05 -17.88 0.91
CA PHE A 114 11.09 -17.79 -0.55
C PHE A 114 10.78 -19.17 -1.16
N ASP A 115 9.49 -19.47 -1.32
CA ASP A 115 9.05 -20.70 -1.98
C ASP A 115 8.43 -20.39 -3.36
N LYS A 116 8.12 -21.43 -4.16
CA LYS A 116 7.57 -21.29 -5.53
C LYS A 116 6.33 -20.40 -5.67
N GLY A 117 5.52 -20.22 -4.60
CA GLY A 117 4.39 -19.30 -4.58
C GLY A 117 4.75 -17.84 -4.30
N THR A 118 5.98 -17.54 -3.92
CA THR A 118 6.45 -16.18 -3.63
C THR A 118 6.53 -15.33 -4.91
N GLY A 119 6.92 -15.94 -6.02
CA GLY A 119 7.02 -15.24 -7.32
C GLY A 119 5.68 -14.68 -7.81
N GLU A 120 4.60 -15.45 -7.71
CA GLU A 120 3.26 -14.99 -8.10
C GLU A 120 2.80 -13.81 -7.24
N SER A 121 3.02 -13.88 -5.93
CA SER A 121 2.67 -12.80 -5.01
C SER A 121 3.45 -11.52 -5.30
N ILE A 122 4.73 -11.62 -5.58
CA ILE A 122 5.57 -10.47 -5.95
C ILE A 122 5.08 -9.84 -7.25
N ILE A 123 4.76 -10.63 -8.28
CA ILE A 123 4.25 -10.13 -9.55
C ILE A 123 2.94 -9.35 -9.34
N ILE A 124 2.01 -9.87 -8.54
CA ILE A 124 0.74 -9.20 -8.25
C ILE A 124 0.98 -7.89 -7.49
N ILE A 125 1.89 -7.86 -6.53
CA ILE A 125 2.28 -6.65 -5.81
C ILE A 125 2.86 -5.60 -6.77
N MET A 126 3.74 -6.00 -7.68
CA MET A 126 4.35 -5.12 -8.68
C MET A 126 3.31 -4.55 -9.66
N ILE A 127 2.35 -5.37 -10.10
CA ILE A 127 1.25 -4.91 -10.95
C ILE A 127 0.39 -3.89 -10.22
N ASN A 128 0.02 -4.14 -8.97
CA ASN A 128 -0.73 -3.18 -8.16
C ASN A 128 0.03 -1.86 -7.97
N ALA A 129 1.33 -1.92 -7.68
CA ALA A 129 2.18 -0.74 -7.56
C ALA A 129 2.18 0.06 -8.87
N ALA A 130 2.37 -0.59 -10.02
CA ALA A 130 2.35 0.07 -11.33
C ALA A 130 1.00 0.73 -11.61
N VAL A 131 -0.11 0.03 -11.35
CA VAL A 131 -1.48 0.57 -11.54
C VAL A 131 -1.69 1.81 -10.68
N PHE A 132 -1.34 1.78 -9.40
CA PHE A 132 -1.54 2.94 -8.51
C PHE A 132 -0.64 4.11 -8.87
N ILE A 133 0.59 3.87 -9.30
CA ILE A 133 1.49 4.92 -9.81
C ILE A 133 0.88 5.59 -11.05
N VAL A 134 0.41 4.80 -12.03
CA VAL A 134 -0.23 5.33 -13.23
C VAL A 134 -1.48 6.12 -12.88
N LEU A 135 -2.33 5.61 -12.00
CA LEU A 135 -3.52 6.32 -11.52
C LEU A 135 -3.17 7.63 -10.84
N PHE A 136 -2.11 7.65 -10.02
CA PHE A 136 -1.62 8.87 -9.38
C PHE A 136 -1.22 9.93 -10.41
N PHE A 137 -0.42 9.56 -11.41
CA PHE A 137 0.00 10.49 -12.46
C PHE A 137 -1.17 11.02 -13.30
N ILE A 138 -2.14 10.15 -13.64
CA ILE A 138 -3.34 10.54 -14.38
C ILE A 138 -4.20 11.50 -13.55
N ALA A 139 -4.42 11.19 -12.27
CA ALA A 139 -5.20 12.01 -11.35
C ALA A 139 -4.56 13.39 -11.17
N PHE A 140 -3.25 13.42 -10.95
CA PHE A 140 -2.50 14.68 -10.78
C PHE A 140 -2.54 15.54 -12.04
N ARG A 141 -2.35 14.94 -13.22
CA ARG A 141 -2.38 15.67 -14.49
C ARG A 141 -3.75 16.28 -14.80
N ARG A 142 -4.84 15.61 -14.40
CA ARG A 142 -6.21 16.14 -14.63
C ARG A 142 -6.57 17.25 -13.68
N LYS A 143 -6.15 17.22 -12.44
CA LYS A 143 -6.52 18.22 -11.40
C LYS A 143 -5.44 19.25 -11.10
N GLY A 144 -4.20 19.00 -11.45
CA GLY A 144 -3.11 19.97 -11.31
C GLY A 144 -3.11 21.05 -12.36
N LEU A 145 -4.02 20.97 -13.36
CA LEU A 145 -4.22 21.96 -14.42
C LEU A 145 -5.48 22.84 -14.19
N GLU A 146 -6.28 22.59 -13.14
CA GLU A 146 -7.36 23.44 -12.65
C GLU A 146 -6.88 24.27 -11.43
#